data_573aa9c6ef23672f15dae4d31871a613
#
_entry.id   573aa9c6ef23672f15dae4d31871a613
#
_cell.length_a   1.000
_cell.length_b   1.000
_cell.length_c   1.000
_cell.angle_alpha   90.00
_cell.angle_beta   90.00
_cell.angle_gamma   90.00
#
_symmetry.space_group_name_H-M   'P 1'
#
loop_
_entity.id
_entity.type
_entity.pdbx_description
1 polymer ?
#
loop_
_entity_poly.entity_id
_entity_poly.type
_entity_poly.pdbx_seq_one_letter_code
_entity_poly.pdbx_strand_id
1 'polypeptide(L)'
;MSRRARQVPRRRPAQERARATVEAIVAATARVLVRDGYDALSTNRVAREAGVSVGSLYQYFPDKEALVVAVMEAHATRMQEQIAQRLTGVAEAGPEAVAREMIRAMLAAQQAEPKLHRALVEQVPRIGALRRLQETYGSYERLIAAWMAAHRDLIEIEDVEVAAFVLVAAVEGLMNRATIDHPDLVASGKIEDHIVRLALAYVAPSLVARPPPGERRTGKPA
;
A
#
# COMPACT_ATOMS: atom_id res chain seq x y z
N MET A 1 39.40 -0.82 -44.34
CA MET A 1 39.03 -1.22 -42.95
C MET A 1 37.55 -0.91 -42.73
N SER A 2 36.71 -1.93 -42.87
CA SER A 2 35.24 -1.78 -42.82
C SER A 2 34.73 -1.86 -41.39
N ARG A 3 34.10 -0.79 -40.86
CA ARG A 3 33.44 -0.75 -39.57
C ARG A 3 32.13 -1.56 -39.65
N ARG A 4 32.11 -2.78 -39.11
CA ARG A 4 30.87 -3.54 -38.86
C ARG A 4 30.01 -2.79 -37.85
N ALA A 5 28.88 -2.27 -38.29
CA ALA A 5 27.85 -1.73 -37.43
C ALA A 5 27.32 -2.86 -36.52
N ARG A 6 27.42 -2.64 -35.20
CA ARG A 6 26.92 -3.52 -34.15
C ARG A 6 25.39 -3.50 -34.20
N GLN A 7 24.76 -4.54 -34.73
CA GLN A 7 23.30 -4.70 -34.72
C GLN A 7 22.81 -4.83 -33.27
N VAL A 8 22.06 -3.85 -32.79
CA VAL A 8 21.33 -3.89 -31.52
C VAL A 8 20.20 -4.91 -31.68
N PRO A 9 19.97 -5.84 -30.69
CA PRO A 9 19.02 -6.92 -30.85
C PRO A 9 17.58 -6.40 -31.01
N ARG A 10 16.86 -6.88 -32.02
CA ARG A 10 15.43 -6.60 -32.32
C ARG A 10 14.43 -7.03 -31.23
N ARG A 11 14.89 -7.62 -30.13
CA ARG A 11 14.03 -8.09 -29.01
C ARG A 11 13.44 -6.97 -28.15
N ARG A 12 14.10 -5.82 -28.00
CA ARG A 12 13.62 -4.69 -27.18
C ARG A 12 12.27 -4.13 -27.63
N PRO A 13 12.01 -3.84 -28.92
CA PRO A 13 10.75 -3.24 -29.34
C PRO A 13 9.53 -4.15 -29.17
N ALA A 14 9.67 -5.47 -29.30
CA ALA A 14 8.58 -6.42 -29.08
C ALA A 14 8.21 -6.53 -27.60
N GLN A 15 9.20 -6.53 -26.73
CA GLN A 15 8.99 -6.59 -25.27
C GLN A 15 8.40 -5.28 -24.73
N GLU A 16 8.83 -4.13 -25.26
CA GLU A 16 8.28 -2.81 -24.92
C GLU A 16 6.80 -2.69 -25.35
N ARG A 17 6.48 -3.16 -26.56
CA ARG A 17 5.07 -3.19 -27.05
C ARG A 17 4.19 -4.11 -26.21
N ALA A 18 4.69 -5.30 -25.85
CA ALA A 18 3.96 -6.22 -24.99
C ALA A 18 3.69 -5.60 -23.60
N ARG A 19 4.70 -4.95 -23.00
CA ARG A 19 4.57 -4.23 -21.75
C ARG A 19 3.55 -3.09 -21.85
N ALA A 20 3.63 -2.24 -22.86
CA ALA A 20 2.67 -1.16 -23.08
C ALA A 20 1.23 -1.69 -23.25
N THR A 21 1.06 -2.85 -23.93
CA THR A 21 -0.24 -3.49 -24.09
C THR A 21 -0.79 -3.95 -22.74
N VAL A 22 0.02 -4.61 -21.90
CA VAL A 22 -0.37 -5.04 -20.54
C VAL A 22 -0.75 -3.83 -19.68
N GLU A 23 0.06 -2.77 -19.68
CA GLU A 23 -0.21 -1.54 -18.95
C GLU A 23 -1.55 -0.89 -19.39
N ALA A 24 -1.81 -0.85 -20.71
CA ALA A 24 -3.07 -0.33 -21.24
C ALA A 24 -4.29 -1.17 -20.79
N ILE A 25 -4.16 -2.51 -20.79
CA ILE A 25 -5.22 -3.41 -20.33
C ILE A 25 -5.48 -3.22 -18.82
N VAL A 26 -4.42 -3.15 -18.00
CA VAL A 26 -4.55 -2.94 -16.54
C VAL A 26 -5.19 -1.59 -16.25
N ALA A 27 -4.78 -0.51 -16.92
CA ALA A 27 -5.37 0.81 -16.77
C ALA A 27 -6.85 0.84 -17.20
N ALA A 28 -7.20 0.17 -18.29
CA ALA A 28 -8.59 0.03 -18.74
C ALA A 28 -9.44 -0.76 -17.74
N THR A 29 -8.89 -1.84 -17.18
CA THR A 29 -9.55 -2.65 -16.14
C THR A 29 -9.86 -1.80 -14.91
N ALA A 30 -8.91 -1.00 -14.43
CA ALA A 30 -9.11 -0.10 -13.30
C ALA A 30 -10.24 0.91 -13.57
N ARG A 31 -10.28 1.52 -14.77
CA ARG A 31 -11.37 2.44 -15.15
C ARG A 31 -12.74 1.75 -15.17
N VAL A 32 -12.84 0.57 -15.77
CA VAL A 32 -14.08 -0.21 -15.81
C VAL A 32 -14.53 -0.61 -14.42
N LEU A 33 -13.59 -1.09 -13.58
CA LEU A 33 -13.85 -1.50 -12.20
C LEU A 33 -14.42 -0.34 -11.36
N VAL A 34 -13.82 0.83 -11.47
CA VAL A 34 -14.25 2.04 -10.72
C VAL A 34 -15.60 2.55 -11.21
N ARG A 35 -15.85 2.52 -12.53
CA ARG A 35 -17.07 3.06 -13.14
C ARG A 35 -18.27 2.12 -13.02
N ASP A 36 -18.05 0.83 -13.29
CA ASP A 36 -19.14 -0.13 -13.53
C ASP A 36 -19.19 -1.23 -12.45
N GLY A 37 -18.16 -1.35 -11.59
CA GLY A 37 -18.03 -2.38 -10.57
C GLY A 37 -17.59 -3.74 -11.13
N TYR A 38 -17.34 -4.68 -10.21
CA TYR A 38 -16.82 -6.01 -10.55
C TYR A 38 -17.83 -6.87 -11.32
N ASP A 39 -19.12 -6.81 -10.97
CA ASP A 39 -20.13 -7.67 -11.57
C ASP A 39 -20.32 -7.34 -13.07
N ALA A 40 -20.19 -6.05 -13.43
CA ALA A 40 -20.27 -5.58 -14.81
C ALA A 40 -18.94 -5.70 -15.58
N LEU A 41 -17.84 -6.02 -14.91
CA LEU A 41 -16.53 -6.23 -15.53
C LEU A 41 -16.55 -7.49 -16.41
N SER A 42 -16.08 -7.36 -17.65
CA SER A 42 -15.86 -8.49 -18.57
C SER A 42 -14.64 -8.24 -19.45
N THR A 43 -13.99 -9.33 -19.88
CA THR A 43 -12.82 -9.26 -20.78
C THR A 43 -13.12 -8.50 -22.07
N ASN A 44 -14.32 -8.67 -22.65
CA ASN A 44 -14.76 -7.95 -23.85
C ASN A 44 -14.87 -6.43 -23.61
N ARG A 45 -15.38 -6.02 -22.44
CA ARG A 45 -15.52 -4.60 -22.09
C ARG A 45 -14.14 -3.98 -21.86
N VAL A 46 -13.25 -4.69 -21.18
CA VAL A 46 -11.87 -4.26 -20.96
C VAL A 46 -11.09 -4.17 -22.27
N ALA A 47 -11.19 -5.16 -23.15
CA ALA A 47 -10.51 -5.12 -24.45
C ALA A 47 -10.93 -3.89 -25.28
N ARG A 48 -12.23 -3.58 -25.32
CA ARG A 48 -12.75 -2.38 -25.99
C ARG A 48 -12.23 -1.09 -25.35
N GLU A 49 -12.26 -1.00 -24.02
CA GLU A 49 -11.76 0.15 -23.27
C GLU A 49 -10.24 0.35 -23.43
N ALA A 50 -9.47 -0.73 -23.56
CA ALA A 50 -8.02 -0.73 -23.77
C ALA A 50 -7.62 -0.48 -25.23
N GLY A 51 -8.56 -0.55 -26.18
CA GLY A 51 -8.27 -0.44 -27.61
C GLY A 51 -7.51 -1.66 -28.17
N VAL A 52 -7.68 -2.84 -27.59
CA VAL A 52 -7.04 -4.09 -28.03
C VAL A 52 -8.07 -5.12 -28.50
N SER A 53 -7.64 -6.09 -29.34
CA SER A 53 -8.52 -7.20 -29.67
C SER A 53 -8.74 -8.11 -28.47
N VAL A 54 -9.89 -8.78 -28.37
CA VAL A 54 -10.20 -9.76 -27.34
C VAL A 54 -9.18 -10.89 -27.34
N GLY A 55 -8.75 -11.35 -28.53
CA GLY A 55 -7.69 -12.36 -28.67
C GLY A 55 -6.36 -11.91 -28.10
N SER A 56 -5.99 -10.63 -28.30
CA SER A 56 -4.78 -10.06 -27.69
C SER A 56 -4.86 -10.00 -26.18
N LEU A 57 -6.04 -9.67 -25.61
CA LEU A 57 -6.22 -9.65 -24.17
C LEU A 57 -6.02 -11.05 -23.57
N TYR A 58 -6.62 -12.10 -24.17
CA TYR A 58 -6.51 -13.46 -23.68
C TYR A 58 -5.07 -14.04 -23.75
N GLN A 59 -4.17 -13.45 -24.53
CA GLN A 59 -2.75 -13.81 -24.52
C GLN A 59 -2.06 -13.45 -23.19
N TYR A 60 -2.59 -12.46 -22.45
CA TYR A 60 -2.01 -11.95 -21.20
C TYR A 60 -2.85 -12.32 -19.97
N PHE A 61 -4.19 -12.34 -20.12
CA PHE A 61 -5.11 -12.50 -19.00
C PHE A 61 -6.18 -13.54 -19.37
N PRO A 62 -6.21 -14.71 -18.69
CA PRO A 62 -7.13 -15.80 -19.02
C PRO A 62 -8.59 -15.48 -18.68
N ASP A 63 -8.84 -14.62 -17.69
CA ASP A 63 -10.17 -14.31 -17.19
C ASP A 63 -10.24 -12.92 -16.52
N LYS A 64 -11.42 -12.54 -16.03
CA LYS A 64 -11.63 -11.27 -15.36
C LYS A 64 -10.96 -11.19 -13.98
N GLU A 65 -10.76 -12.31 -13.31
CA GLU A 65 -10.11 -12.37 -12.01
C GLU A 65 -8.63 -12.03 -12.15
N ALA A 66 -7.96 -12.59 -13.16
CA ALA A 66 -6.57 -12.26 -13.49
C ALA A 66 -6.39 -10.76 -13.80
N LEU A 67 -7.37 -10.13 -14.47
CA LEU A 67 -7.37 -8.69 -14.72
C LEU A 67 -7.42 -7.89 -13.43
N VAL A 68 -8.32 -8.23 -12.51
CA VAL A 68 -8.47 -7.52 -11.22
C VAL A 68 -7.23 -7.73 -10.36
N VAL A 69 -6.69 -8.94 -10.32
CA VAL A 69 -5.44 -9.22 -9.61
C VAL A 69 -4.29 -8.35 -10.14
N ALA A 70 -4.15 -8.21 -11.46
CA ALA A 70 -3.11 -7.35 -12.02
C ALA A 70 -3.31 -5.86 -11.67
N VAL A 71 -4.57 -5.38 -11.59
CA VAL A 71 -4.87 -4.02 -11.10
C VAL A 71 -4.47 -3.87 -9.64
N MET A 72 -4.75 -4.88 -8.79
CA MET A 72 -4.36 -4.88 -7.38
C MET A 72 -2.84 -4.83 -7.21
N GLU A 73 -2.10 -5.67 -7.94
CA GLU A 73 -0.63 -5.71 -7.93
C GLU A 73 -0.03 -4.35 -8.36
N ALA A 74 -0.56 -3.78 -9.44
CA ALA A 74 -0.12 -2.46 -9.92
C ALA A 74 -0.44 -1.34 -8.91
N HIS A 75 -1.61 -1.38 -8.27
CA HIS A 75 -1.99 -0.42 -7.23
C HIS A 75 -1.10 -0.56 -5.99
N ALA A 76 -0.88 -1.78 -5.50
CA ALA A 76 -0.01 -2.05 -4.37
C ALA A 76 1.44 -1.60 -4.63
N THR A 77 1.98 -1.85 -5.82
CA THR A 77 3.32 -1.39 -6.22
C THR A 77 3.42 0.13 -6.16
N ARG A 78 2.44 0.85 -6.73
CA ARG A 78 2.43 2.33 -6.67
C ARG A 78 2.35 2.84 -5.23
N MET A 79 1.52 2.23 -4.39
CA MET A 79 1.45 2.59 -2.97
C MET A 79 2.80 2.38 -2.26
N GLN A 80 3.45 1.23 -2.49
CA GLN A 80 4.77 0.93 -1.92
C GLN A 80 5.83 1.94 -2.35
N GLU A 81 5.88 2.30 -3.62
CA GLU A 81 6.80 3.32 -4.14
C GLU A 81 6.57 4.69 -3.48
N GLN A 82 5.32 5.11 -3.33
CA GLN A 82 4.96 6.38 -2.68
C GLN A 82 5.35 6.38 -1.20
N ILE A 83 5.12 5.29 -0.49
CA ILE A 83 5.50 5.13 0.92
C ILE A 83 7.02 5.14 1.05
N ALA A 84 7.74 4.38 0.23
CA ALA A 84 9.20 4.31 0.28
C ALA A 84 9.85 5.68 0.03
N GLN A 85 9.33 6.46 -0.93
CA GLN A 85 9.82 7.82 -1.20
C GLN A 85 9.68 8.75 0.02
N ARG A 86 8.59 8.66 0.77
CA ARG A 86 8.35 9.49 1.96
C ARG A 86 9.17 9.07 3.16
N LEU A 87 9.49 7.79 3.29
CA LEU A 87 10.29 7.26 4.38
C LEU A 87 11.80 7.50 4.22
N THR A 88 12.23 7.99 3.06
CA THR A 88 13.63 8.32 2.83
C THR A 88 14.07 9.41 3.82
N GLY A 89 15.07 9.10 4.65
CA GLY A 89 15.64 10.02 5.66
C GLY A 89 14.94 10.03 7.03
N VAL A 90 13.88 9.24 7.24
CA VAL A 90 13.19 9.15 8.54
C VAL A 90 13.65 7.94 9.37
N ALA A 91 14.38 7.01 8.77
CA ALA A 91 14.80 5.76 9.41
C ALA A 91 15.65 5.96 10.68
N GLU A 92 16.42 7.05 10.76
CA GLU A 92 17.25 7.46 11.91
C GLU A 92 16.45 8.22 12.98
N ALA A 93 15.18 8.54 12.72
CA ALA A 93 14.33 9.25 13.66
C ALA A 93 13.76 8.31 14.73
N GLY A 94 13.37 8.86 15.88
CA GLY A 94 12.75 8.09 16.95
C GLY A 94 11.43 7.43 16.56
N PRO A 95 10.94 6.44 17.34
CA PRO A 95 9.78 5.62 17.01
C PRO A 95 8.52 6.40 16.66
N GLU A 96 8.27 7.53 17.34
CA GLU A 96 7.09 8.37 17.07
C GLU A 96 7.17 9.01 15.67
N ALA A 97 8.31 9.55 15.28
CA ALA A 97 8.49 10.19 13.99
C ALA A 97 8.38 9.18 12.85
N VAL A 98 8.95 7.98 13.01
CA VAL A 98 8.86 6.89 12.05
C VAL A 98 7.42 6.41 11.92
N ALA A 99 6.72 6.15 13.03
CA ALA A 99 5.33 5.72 13.03
C ALA A 99 4.43 6.77 12.38
N ARG A 100 4.60 8.03 12.72
CA ARG A 100 3.82 9.15 12.18
C ARG A 100 3.99 9.28 10.67
N GLU A 101 5.23 9.27 10.18
CA GLU A 101 5.49 9.41 8.74
C GLU A 101 5.04 8.17 7.96
N MET A 102 5.19 6.97 8.51
CA MET A 102 4.65 5.75 7.91
C MET A 102 3.13 5.83 7.74
N ILE A 103 2.40 6.20 8.80
CA ILE A 103 0.95 6.30 8.77
C ILE A 103 0.50 7.40 7.80
N ARG A 104 1.16 8.56 7.78
CA ARG A 104 0.90 9.62 6.80
C ARG A 104 1.12 9.16 5.36
N ALA A 105 2.24 8.47 5.12
CA ALA A 105 2.56 7.94 3.80
C ALA A 105 1.50 6.95 3.32
N MET A 106 1.06 6.03 4.20
CA MET A 106 0.01 5.06 3.90
C MET A 106 -1.34 5.73 3.62
N LEU A 107 -1.78 6.67 4.48
CA LEU A 107 -3.03 7.42 4.27
C LEU A 107 -3.00 8.20 2.95
N ALA A 108 -1.88 8.89 2.66
CA ALA A 108 -1.73 9.62 1.41
C ALA A 108 -1.75 8.71 0.19
N ALA A 109 -1.14 7.53 0.26
CA ALA A 109 -1.16 6.55 -0.82
C ALA A 109 -2.58 6.02 -1.10
N GLN A 110 -3.39 5.75 -0.05
CA GLN A 110 -4.79 5.37 -0.20
C GLN A 110 -5.65 6.51 -0.80
N GLN A 111 -5.35 7.75 -0.44
CA GLN A 111 -6.06 8.94 -0.93
C GLN A 111 -5.67 9.36 -2.35
N ALA A 112 -4.56 8.86 -2.90
CA ALA A 112 -4.14 9.16 -4.26
C ALA A 112 -5.16 8.66 -5.32
N GLU A 113 -5.73 7.47 -5.10
CA GLU A 113 -6.74 6.85 -5.98
C GLU A 113 -7.90 6.25 -5.13
N PRO A 114 -8.68 7.06 -4.40
CA PRO A 114 -9.58 6.56 -3.36
C PRO A 114 -10.70 5.67 -3.90
N LYS A 115 -11.23 5.97 -5.10
CA LYS A 115 -12.27 5.16 -5.74
C LYS A 115 -11.73 3.78 -6.17
N LEU A 116 -10.50 3.74 -6.68
CA LEU A 116 -9.86 2.49 -7.05
C LEU A 116 -9.52 1.66 -5.82
N HIS A 117 -8.90 2.28 -4.80
CA HIS A 117 -8.57 1.63 -3.55
C HIS A 117 -9.81 0.98 -2.92
N ARG A 118 -10.91 1.72 -2.78
CA ARG A 118 -12.19 1.22 -2.28
C ARG A 118 -12.72 0.05 -3.09
N ALA A 119 -12.76 0.18 -4.43
CA ALA A 119 -13.24 -0.89 -5.29
C ALA A 119 -12.41 -2.17 -5.15
N LEU A 120 -11.10 -2.06 -4.99
CA LEU A 120 -10.22 -3.21 -4.79
C LEU A 120 -10.44 -3.87 -3.41
N VAL A 121 -10.51 -3.09 -2.33
CA VAL A 121 -10.75 -3.61 -0.97
C VAL A 121 -12.08 -4.37 -0.88
N GLU A 122 -13.14 -3.87 -1.52
CA GLU A 122 -14.43 -4.53 -1.57
C GLU A 122 -14.44 -5.85 -2.37
N GLN A 123 -13.53 -6.00 -3.36
CA GLN A 123 -13.50 -7.18 -4.24
C GLN A 123 -12.54 -8.27 -3.77
N VAL A 124 -11.50 -7.94 -3.01
CA VAL A 124 -10.49 -8.91 -2.53
C VAL A 124 -11.08 -10.16 -1.90
N PRO A 125 -12.07 -10.09 -1.00
CA PRO A 125 -12.67 -11.28 -0.41
C PRO A 125 -13.39 -12.17 -1.43
N ARG A 126 -13.87 -11.60 -2.55
CA ARG A 126 -14.66 -12.29 -3.56
C ARG A 126 -13.82 -13.13 -4.54
N ILE A 127 -12.60 -12.71 -4.81
CA ILE A 127 -11.76 -13.32 -5.86
C ILE A 127 -10.64 -14.23 -5.31
N GLY A 128 -10.66 -14.54 -4.01
CA GLY A 128 -9.63 -15.42 -3.42
C GLY A 128 -8.19 -14.86 -3.50
N ALA A 129 -8.04 -13.58 -3.84
CA ALA A 129 -6.74 -12.92 -4.02
C ALA A 129 -6.00 -12.64 -2.70
N LEU A 130 -6.55 -13.06 -1.56
CA LEU A 130 -5.96 -12.92 -0.22
C LEU A 130 -4.49 -13.36 -0.17
N ARG A 131 -4.13 -14.47 -0.86
CA ARG A 131 -2.75 -14.96 -0.85
C ARG A 131 -1.76 -14.00 -1.52
N ARG A 132 -2.15 -13.29 -2.58
CA ARG A 132 -1.29 -12.31 -3.25
C ARG A 132 -1.16 -11.02 -2.47
N LEU A 133 -2.22 -10.62 -1.76
CA LEU A 133 -2.14 -9.52 -0.80
C LEU A 133 -1.22 -9.85 0.37
N GLN A 134 -1.21 -11.09 0.85
CA GLN A 134 -0.29 -11.55 1.90
C GLN A 134 1.18 -11.34 1.52
N GLU A 135 1.55 -11.51 0.25
CA GLU A 135 2.93 -11.23 -0.22
C GLU A 135 3.27 -9.73 -0.11
N THR A 136 2.31 -8.87 -0.41
CA THR A 136 2.46 -7.41 -0.27
C THR A 136 2.55 -6.99 1.19
N TYR A 137 1.65 -7.47 2.04
CA TYR A 137 1.66 -7.18 3.48
C TYR A 137 2.89 -7.75 4.19
N GLY A 138 3.30 -8.95 3.84
CA GLY A 138 4.53 -9.55 4.35
C GLY A 138 5.80 -8.74 4.06
N SER A 139 5.80 -7.86 3.06
CA SER A 139 6.92 -6.95 2.82
C SER A 139 6.95 -5.81 3.85
N TYR A 140 5.80 -5.27 4.24
CA TYR A 140 5.70 -4.26 5.30
C TYR A 140 6.03 -4.85 6.67
N GLU A 141 5.52 -6.04 6.97
CA GLU A 141 5.82 -6.77 8.21
C GLU A 141 7.32 -6.96 8.37
N ARG A 142 8.00 -7.46 7.34
CA ARG A 142 9.47 -7.63 7.37
C ARG A 142 10.21 -6.32 7.56
N LEU A 143 9.79 -5.25 6.90
CA LEU A 143 10.41 -3.93 7.03
C LEU A 143 10.26 -3.40 8.46
N ILE A 144 9.09 -3.50 9.05
CA ILE A 144 8.79 -3.05 10.40
C ILE A 144 9.51 -3.92 11.43
N ALA A 145 9.52 -5.25 11.26
CA ALA A 145 10.25 -6.16 12.13
C ALA A 145 11.76 -5.86 12.12
N ALA A 146 12.34 -5.64 10.93
CA ALA A 146 13.76 -5.29 10.80
C ALA A 146 14.08 -3.95 11.48
N TRP A 147 13.20 -2.95 11.33
CA TRP A 147 13.37 -1.67 12.03
C TRP A 147 13.27 -1.83 13.54
N MET A 148 12.30 -2.57 14.07
CA MET A 148 12.17 -2.88 15.50
C MET A 148 13.39 -3.63 16.03
N ALA A 149 13.90 -4.60 15.26
CA ALA A 149 15.10 -5.36 15.65
C ALA A 149 16.36 -4.48 15.73
N ALA A 150 16.47 -3.47 14.86
CA ALA A 150 17.58 -2.51 14.88
C ALA A 150 17.49 -1.49 16.03
N HIS A 151 16.29 -1.28 16.60
CA HIS A 151 16.01 -0.28 17.64
C HIS A 151 15.47 -0.93 18.92
N ARG A 152 16.08 -2.07 19.34
CA ARG A 152 15.63 -2.86 20.50
C ARG A 152 15.65 -2.09 21.83
N ASP A 153 16.47 -1.09 21.94
CA ASP A 153 16.52 -0.17 23.09
C ASP A 153 15.28 0.71 23.25
N LEU A 154 14.49 0.87 22.18
CA LEU A 154 13.28 1.68 22.15
C LEU A 154 11.99 0.83 22.08
N ILE A 155 12.11 -0.47 21.85
CA ILE A 155 10.98 -1.40 21.64
C ILE A 155 10.89 -2.35 22.84
N GLU A 156 9.70 -2.39 23.47
CA GLU A 156 9.46 -3.12 24.71
C GLU A 156 8.89 -4.54 24.48
N ILE A 157 8.71 -4.94 23.21
CA ILE A 157 8.18 -6.26 22.82
C ILE A 157 9.34 -7.20 22.47
N GLU A 158 9.32 -8.44 22.99
CA GLU A 158 10.35 -9.44 22.72
C GLU A 158 10.28 -10.01 21.30
N ASP A 159 9.09 -10.44 20.87
CA ASP A 159 8.85 -11.03 19.55
C ASP A 159 8.47 -9.94 18.54
N VAL A 160 9.49 -9.40 17.86
CA VAL A 160 9.31 -8.32 16.89
C VAL A 160 8.61 -8.77 15.60
N GLU A 161 8.67 -10.06 15.26
CA GLU A 161 8.02 -10.60 14.07
C GLU A 161 6.50 -10.67 14.27
N VAL A 162 6.06 -11.23 15.39
CA VAL A 162 4.65 -11.25 15.79
C VAL A 162 4.14 -9.82 16.02
N ALA A 163 4.94 -8.96 16.64
CA ALA A 163 4.57 -7.58 16.87
C ALA A 163 4.37 -6.81 15.56
N ALA A 164 5.24 -7.00 14.58
CA ALA A 164 5.11 -6.39 13.25
C ALA A 164 3.84 -6.86 12.54
N PHE A 165 3.55 -8.17 12.56
CA PHE A 165 2.30 -8.71 12.02
C PHE A 165 1.06 -8.07 12.67
N VAL A 166 0.99 -8.06 14.00
CA VAL A 166 -0.15 -7.48 14.75
C VAL A 166 -0.30 -6.01 14.42
N LEU A 167 0.80 -5.26 14.39
CA LEU A 167 0.78 -3.83 14.12
C LEU A 167 0.32 -3.52 12.70
N VAL A 168 0.87 -4.20 11.70
CA VAL A 168 0.48 -4.02 10.29
C VAL A 168 -0.99 -4.35 10.10
N ALA A 169 -1.44 -5.50 10.60
CA ALA A 169 -2.83 -5.93 10.47
C ALA A 169 -3.82 -4.96 11.15
N ALA A 170 -3.48 -4.48 12.35
CA ALA A 170 -4.32 -3.54 13.09
C ALA A 170 -4.40 -2.17 12.42
N VAL A 171 -3.24 -1.61 12.05
CA VAL A 171 -3.15 -0.28 11.41
C VAL A 171 -3.85 -0.29 10.07
N GLU A 172 -3.60 -1.31 9.25
CA GLU A 172 -4.22 -1.45 7.94
C GLU A 172 -5.74 -1.62 8.03
N GLY A 173 -6.22 -2.50 8.90
CA GLY A 173 -7.65 -2.70 9.12
C GLY A 173 -8.35 -1.40 9.53
N LEU A 174 -7.73 -0.62 10.44
CA LEU A 174 -8.23 0.69 10.86
C LEU A 174 -8.24 1.70 9.70
N MET A 175 -7.15 1.78 8.92
CA MET A 175 -7.04 2.72 7.83
C MET A 175 -8.02 2.42 6.70
N ASN A 176 -8.15 1.15 6.30
CA ASN A 176 -9.11 0.72 5.28
C ASN A 176 -10.53 1.04 5.73
N ARG A 177 -10.87 0.72 6.97
CA ARG A 177 -12.18 1.03 7.52
C ARG A 177 -12.44 2.53 7.63
N ALA A 178 -11.47 3.31 8.09
CA ALA A 178 -11.59 4.76 8.15
C ALA A 178 -11.78 5.38 6.76
N THR A 179 -11.03 4.94 5.76
CA THR A 179 -11.13 5.45 4.37
C THR A 179 -12.50 5.13 3.75
N ILE A 180 -13.09 3.97 4.09
CA ILE A 180 -14.37 3.52 3.54
C ILE A 180 -15.56 4.11 4.32
N ASP A 181 -15.56 3.97 5.64
CA ASP A 181 -16.72 4.27 6.50
C ASP A 181 -16.72 5.71 7.04
N HIS A 182 -15.52 6.32 7.19
CA HIS A 182 -15.32 7.61 7.86
C HIS A 182 -14.32 8.51 7.11
N PRO A 183 -14.54 8.83 5.83
CA PRO A 183 -13.62 9.64 5.02
C PRO A 183 -13.39 11.05 5.59
N ASP A 184 -14.34 11.59 6.37
CA ASP A 184 -14.23 12.85 7.09
C ASP A 184 -13.17 12.82 8.18
N LEU A 185 -13.01 11.70 8.90
CA LEU A 185 -11.95 11.52 9.90
C LEU A 185 -10.57 11.48 9.24
N VAL A 186 -10.48 10.87 8.07
CA VAL A 186 -9.24 10.83 7.27
C VAL A 186 -8.90 12.23 6.74
N ALA A 187 -9.88 12.92 6.13
CA ALA A 187 -9.70 14.25 5.58
C ALA A 187 -9.33 15.31 6.63
N SER A 188 -9.85 15.18 7.85
CA SER A 188 -9.54 16.09 8.97
C SER A 188 -8.18 15.81 9.65
N GLY A 189 -7.51 14.69 9.30
CA GLY A 189 -6.26 14.26 9.93
C GLY A 189 -6.42 13.72 11.36
N LYS A 190 -7.62 13.74 11.93
CA LYS A 190 -7.86 13.32 13.33
C LYS A 190 -7.50 11.86 13.57
N ILE A 191 -7.70 11.00 12.60
CA ILE A 191 -7.42 9.57 12.71
C ILE A 191 -5.92 9.27 12.84
N GLU A 192 -5.06 10.11 12.24
CA GLU A 192 -3.60 9.92 12.24
C GLU A 192 -3.05 9.80 13.65
N ASP A 193 -3.31 10.80 14.50
CA ASP A 193 -2.81 10.83 15.88
C ASP A 193 -3.28 9.63 16.71
N HIS A 194 -4.50 9.16 16.49
CA HIS A 194 -5.03 7.99 17.17
C HIS A 194 -4.33 6.71 16.72
N ILE A 195 -4.05 6.54 15.42
CA ILE A 195 -3.32 5.38 14.91
C ILE A 195 -1.87 5.39 15.39
N VAL A 196 -1.19 6.55 15.35
CA VAL A 196 0.18 6.70 15.87
C VAL A 196 0.24 6.32 17.35
N ARG A 197 -0.70 6.85 18.14
CA ARG A 197 -0.77 6.54 19.57
C ARG A 197 -1.02 5.07 19.85
N LEU A 198 -1.89 4.42 19.07
CA LEU A 198 -2.15 2.98 19.17
C LEU A 198 -0.88 2.18 18.87
N ALA A 199 -0.19 2.51 17.78
CA ALA A 199 1.03 1.86 17.38
C ALA A 199 2.12 1.95 18.45
N LEU A 200 2.36 3.15 18.98
CA LEU A 200 3.35 3.39 20.03
C LEU A 200 2.96 2.73 21.35
N ALA A 201 1.69 2.80 21.76
CA ALA A 201 1.22 2.16 22.97
C ALA A 201 1.40 0.64 22.95
N TYR A 202 1.42 0.05 21.75
CA TYR A 202 1.66 -1.38 21.59
C TYR A 202 3.16 -1.73 21.63
N VAL A 203 4.02 -1.00 20.90
CA VAL A 203 5.43 -1.41 20.74
C VAL A 203 6.41 -0.72 21.70
N ALA A 204 6.03 0.46 22.23
CA ALA A 204 6.87 1.29 23.09
C ALA A 204 6.00 2.06 24.11
N PRO A 205 5.25 1.37 25.00
CA PRO A 205 4.28 1.99 25.92
C PRO A 205 4.88 3.07 26.81
N SER A 206 6.15 2.96 27.21
CA SER A 206 6.86 3.98 27.99
C SER A 206 6.95 5.35 27.29
N LEU A 207 6.92 5.39 25.94
CA LEU A 207 6.92 6.64 25.18
C LEU A 207 5.59 7.36 25.28
N VAL A 208 4.48 6.61 25.39
CA VAL A 208 3.11 7.17 25.48
C VAL A 208 2.73 7.56 26.90
N ALA A 209 3.29 6.86 27.90
CA ALA A 209 3.04 7.13 29.32
C ALA A 209 3.72 8.42 29.83
N ARG A 210 4.63 9.01 29.06
CA ARG A 210 5.32 10.24 29.43
C ARG A 210 4.39 11.44 29.21
N PRO A 211 4.01 12.20 30.26
CA PRO A 211 3.24 13.44 30.06
C PRO A 211 4.04 14.41 29.19
N PRO A 212 3.39 15.27 28.38
CA PRO A 212 4.06 16.24 27.54
C PRO A 212 5.01 17.09 28.40
N PRO A 213 6.21 17.42 27.92
CA PRO A 213 7.15 18.26 28.65
C PRO A 213 6.54 19.66 28.82
N GLY A 214 5.97 19.95 29.99
CA GLY A 214 5.37 21.28 30.29
C GLY A 214 4.39 21.31 31.46
N GLU A 215 3.70 20.22 31.78
CA GLU A 215 2.82 20.19 32.97
C GLU A 215 3.59 19.78 34.24
N ARG A 216 4.44 20.66 34.73
CA ARG A 216 4.86 20.57 36.14
C ARG A 216 3.59 20.86 36.98
N ARG A 217 3.10 19.83 37.66
CA ARG A 217 2.13 20.03 38.74
C ARG A 217 2.69 21.10 39.67
N THR A 218 2.15 22.31 39.60
CA THR A 218 2.31 23.32 40.66
C THR A 218 1.53 22.80 41.85
N GLY A 219 2.18 21.94 42.62
CA GLY A 219 1.72 21.54 43.95
C GLY A 219 1.81 22.76 44.85
N LYS A 220 0.67 23.34 45.19
CA LYS A 220 0.54 24.34 46.23
C LYS A 220 0.70 23.58 47.55
N PRO A 221 1.67 23.92 48.41
CA PRO A 221 1.69 23.40 49.77
C PRO A 221 0.59 24.06 50.58
N ALA A 222 -0.09 23.23 51.42
CA ALA A 222 -1.06 23.67 52.39
C ALA A 222 -0.39 24.41 53.56
#